data_2aab936ec10a94aac48e0cd4c519c4f7
#
_entry.id   2aab936ec10a94aac48e0cd4c519c4f7
#
_cell.length_a   1.000
_cell.length_b   1.000
_cell.length_c   1.000
_cell.angle_alpha   90.00
_cell.angle_beta   90.00
_cell.angle_gamma   90.00
#
_symmetry.space_group_name_H-M   'P 1'
#
loop_
_entity.id
_entity.type
_entity.pdbx_description
1 polymer ?
#
loop_
_entity_poly.entity_id
_entity_poly.type
_entity_poly.pdbx_seq_one_letter_code
_entity_poly.pdbx_strand_id
1 'polypeptide(L)'
;GMSFKHSATPDGVIFREVLDSDRVRYSWSAADVPQLPSEPGRPPLWMFAPTVVVSSGDYAAFGRKLSAALTEKTRNAPKAAELARKLAPETMRIDERINAIRTWVARHIRPAGPALNELPWSAFTPADVTLQSGYGDSADRAILLGAMLKAAGVDYRFVAATELGYAAAATRPLMRAPQNIFTKVLVYLPGFDSHLNDTGEYASLGSTASEEAIGLSLDTGRLMTIRPRRKGESATSCAYRIRLRADGSAQIEASCSYFGLPYQSMHRKFKEMTPAESDQFFESLAAGISQEAQYKGKPVAAFDGYPGKLYFTLEVPHFAMVSGDYLQFSLPGFSALSNMVKTASSTRRTPLWRNGPAKTVLEYRIEMPGNFVPVGLGPERFELGRPGTAAFYRHVEEAS
;
A
#
# COMPACT_ATOMS: atom_id res chain seq x y z
N GLY A 1 20.57 35.91 -12.80
CA GLY A 1 19.43 35.47 -13.58
C GLY A 1 18.76 34.25 -12.92
N MET A 2 17.49 34.08 -13.13
CA MET A 2 16.74 32.92 -12.59
C MET A 2 17.06 31.71 -13.48
N SER A 3 17.55 30.62 -12.88
CA SER A 3 17.80 29.37 -13.61
C SER A 3 16.54 28.51 -13.59
N PHE A 4 16.10 28.04 -14.74
CA PHE A 4 14.95 27.15 -14.88
C PHE A 4 15.42 25.75 -15.24
N LYS A 5 14.75 24.77 -14.65
CA LYS A 5 14.81 23.35 -15.03
C LYS A 5 13.55 23.01 -15.81
N HIS A 6 13.66 22.22 -16.83
CA HIS A 6 12.50 21.77 -17.59
C HIS A 6 12.56 20.28 -17.91
N SER A 7 11.39 19.70 -18.06
CA SER A 7 11.20 18.34 -18.54
C SER A 7 10.03 18.33 -19.50
N ALA A 8 10.17 17.61 -20.61
CA ALA A 8 9.07 17.30 -21.52
C ALA A 8 8.89 15.78 -21.57
N THR A 9 7.66 15.33 -21.75
CA THR A 9 7.38 13.91 -21.95
C THR A 9 7.95 13.51 -23.32
N PRO A 10 8.64 12.35 -23.42
CA PRO A 10 9.64 12.10 -24.45
C PRO A 10 9.11 12.06 -25.88
N ASP A 11 7.89 11.63 -26.13
CA ASP A 11 7.41 11.40 -27.47
C ASP A 11 6.46 12.51 -27.94
N GLY A 12 6.85 13.25 -28.97
CA GLY A 12 6.00 14.23 -29.66
C GLY A 12 6.15 15.69 -29.24
N VAL A 13 7.07 16.03 -28.34
CA VAL A 13 7.35 17.44 -27.99
C VAL A 13 8.71 17.85 -28.51
N ILE A 14 8.72 18.82 -29.46
CA ILE A 14 9.93 19.42 -30.01
C ILE A 14 10.34 20.59 -29.15
N PHE A 15 11.54 20.54 -28.60
CA PHE A 15 12.14 21.62 -27.81
C PHE A 15 13.09 22.46 -28.68
N ARG A 16 13.01 23.78 -28.53
CA ARG A 16 13.95 24.72 -29.14
C ARG A 16 14.37 25.75 -28.09
N GLU A 17 15.66 26.02 -28.07
CA GLU A 17 16.28 27.08 -27.28
C GLU A 17 16.91 28.10 -28.26
N VAL A 18 16.58 29.37 -28.10
CA VAL A 18 17.10 30.46 -28.93
C VAL A 18 17.64 31.53 -27.99
N LEU A 19 18.91 31.88 -28.15
CA LEU A 19 19.52 33.02 -27.49
C LEU A 19 19.14 34.29 -28.27
N ASP A 20 18.49 35.23 -27.61
CA ASP A 20 18.05 36.50 -28.17
C ASP A 20 18.62 37.62 -27.29
N SER A 21 19.76 38.17 -27.75
CA SER A 21 20.55 39.21 -27.05
C SER A 21 20.96 38.75 -25.64
N ASP A 22 20.27 39.23 -24.60
CA ASP A 22 20.50 38.92 -23.19
C ASP A 22 19.45 37.94 -22.60
N ARG A 23 18.57 37.42 -23.44
CA ARG A 23 17.47 36.55 -23.04
C ARG A 23 17.56 35.19 -23.74
N VAL A 24 17.15 34.15 -23.03
CA VAL A 24 16.96 32.82 -23.59
C VAL A 24 15.49 32.59 -23.79
N ARG A 25 15.11 32.25 -25.03
CA ARG A 25 13.73 31.84 -25.35
C ARG A 25 13.67 30.34 -25.47
N TYR A 26 12.86 29.74 -24.60
CA TYR A 26 12.50 28.33 -24.65
C TYR A 26 11.17 28.18 -25.36
N SER A 27 11.07 27.27 -26.30
CA SER A 27 9.80 26.94 -26.95
C SER A 27 9.62 25.43 -27.06
N TRP A 28 8.39 24.99 -26.87
CA TRP A 28 7.97 23.61 -26.99
C TRP A 28 6.79 23.56 -27.94
N SER A 29 6.81 22.63 -28.89
CA SER A 29 5.74 22.42 -29.84
C SER A 29 5.40 20.93 -29.94
N ALA A 30 4.13 20.64 -30.11
CA ALA A 30 3.63 19.31 -30.40
C ALA A 30 2.57 19.43 -31.50
N ALA A 31 2.57 18.47 -32.44
CA ALA A 31 1.59 18.37 -33.52
C ALA A 31 0.84 17.03 -33.40
N ASP A 32 -0.34 16.99 -34.01
CA ASP A 32 -1.16 15.77 -34.09
C ASP A 32 -1.39 15.05 -32.76
N VAL A 33 -1.56 15.84 -31.69
CA VAL A 33 -1.78 15.29 -30.35
C VAL A 33 -3.18 14.65 -30.27
N PRO A 34 -3.27 13.31 -30.11
CA PRO A 34 -4.55 12.65 -30.08
C PRO A 34 -5.32 13.00 -28.81
N GLN A 35 -6.65 13.04 -28.91
CA GLN A 35 -7.51 13.15 -27.74
C GLN A 35 -7.31 11.92 -26.83
N LEU A 36 -6.97 12.18 -25.57
CA LEU A 36 -6.83 11.13 -24.56
C LEU A 36 -8.17 10.88 -23.87
N PRO A 37 -8.65 9.64 -23.87
CA PRO A 37 -9.87 9.30 -23.16
C PRO A 37 -9.69 9.45 -21.64
N SER A 38 -10.79 9.80 -20.95
CA SER A 38 -10.82 9.74 -19.48
C SER A 38 -11.10 8.32 -19.04
N GLU A 39 -10.04 7.60 -18.67
CA GLU A 39 -10.11 6.21 -18.22
C GLU A 39 -9.74 6.09 -16.74
N PRO A 40 -10.50 5.33 -15.93
CA PRO A 40 -10.18 5.10 -14.52
C PRO A 40 -8.82 4.44 -14.35
N GLY A 41 -8.08 4.80 -13.29
CA GLY A 41 -6.77 4.21 -13.00
C GLY A 41 -5.68 4.53 -14.02
N ARG A 42 -5.77 5.66 -14.74
CA ARG A 42 -4.65 6.14 -15.56
C ARG A 42 -3.59 6.84 -14.67
N PRO A 43 -2.31 6.78 -15.05
CA PRO A 43 -1.29 7.58 -14.39
C PRO A 43 -1.51 9.08 -14.66
N PRO A 44 -0.85 9.99 -13.93
CA PRO A 44 -0.83 11.41 -14.25
C PRO A 44 -0.38 11.66 -15.70
N LEU A 45 -1.01 12.62 -16.38
CA LEU A 45 -0.74 12.90 -17.80
C LEU A 45 0.73 13.16 -18.10
N TRP A 46 1.43 13.85 -17.20
CA TRP A 46 2.84 14.15 -17.36
C TRP A 46 3.77 12.92 -17.40
N MET A 47 3.26 11.72 -17.11
CA MET A 47 4.00 10.47 -17.20
C MET A 47 3.95 9.84 -18.60
N PHE A 48 2.90 10.09 -19.38
CA PHE A 48 2.70 9.37 -20.65
C PHE A 48 2.17 10.23 -21.81
N ALA A 49 1.64 11.43 -21.52
CA ALA A 49 1.12 12.35 -22.54
C ALA A 49 2.08 13.53 -22.80
N PRO A 50 2.05 14.16 -23.96
CA PRO A 50 2.86 15.35 -24.24
C PRO A 50 2.62 16.43 -23.18
N THR A 51 3.60 16.62 -22.33
CA THR A 51 3.53 17.54 -21.19
C THR A 51 4.88 18.23 -20.98
N VAL A 52 4.84 19.52 -20.75
CA VAL A 52 6.02 20.33 -20.40
C VAL A 52 5.91 20.78 -18.96
N VAL A 53 6.95 20.58 -18.20
CA VAL A 53 7.09 21.08 -16.84
C VAL A 53 8.30 22.00 -16.76
N VAL A 54 8.11 23.18 -16.21
CA VAL A 54 9.16 24.16 -15.96
C VAL A 54 9.21 24.45 -14.46
N SER A 55 10.38 24.39 -13.87
CA SER A 55 10.60 24.61 -12.46
C SER A 55 11.82 25.49 -12.20
N SER A 56 11.72 26.42 -11.27
CA SER A 56 12.81 27.29 -10.83
C SER A 56 13.50 26.85 -9.53
N GLY A 57 13.07 25.74 -8.94
CA GLY A 57 13.52 25.26 -7.64
C GLY A 57 14.29 23.94 -7.67
N ASP A 58 14.67 23.50 -6.51
CA ASP A 58 15.20 22.16 -6.27
C ASP A 58 14.58 21.54 -4.99
N TYR A 59 14.63 20.22 -4.93
CA TYR A 59 14.06 19.49 -3.81
C TYR A 59 14.81 19.72 -2.49
N ALA A 60 16.10 20.05 -2.53
CA ALA A 60 16.86 20.31 -1.31
C ALA A 60 16.42 21.62 -0.66
N ALA A 61 16.24 22.69 -1.44
CA ALA A 61 15.71 23.96 -0.93
C ALA A 61 14.25 23.83 -0.48
N PHE A 62 13.43 23.14 -1.26
CA PHE A 62 12.04 22.82 -0.91
C PHE A 62 11.98 22.04 0.40
N GLY A 63 12.74 20.94 0.52
CA GLY A 63 12.76 20.07 1.70
C GLY A 63 13.18 20.82 2.96
N ARG A 64 14.27 21.61 2.90
CA ARG A 64 14.71 22.43 4.04
C ARG A 64 13.63 23.41 4.51
N LYS A 65 12.99 24.13 3.60
CA LYS A 65 11.93 25.09 3.94
C LYS A 65 10.70 24.38 4.55
N LEU A 66 10.25 23.28 3.94
CA LEU A 66 9.12 22.50 4.45
C LEU A 66 9.45 21.88 5.82
N SER A 67 10.62 21.28 5.98
CA SER A 67 11.09 20.72 7.25
C SER A 67 11.13 21.77 8.35
N ALA A 68 11.63 22.97 8.05
CA ALA A 68 11.66 24.08 8.99
C ALA A 68 10.25 24.50 9.44
N ALA A 69 9.31 24.65 8.49
CA ALA A 69 7.92 25.00 8.78
C ALA A 69 7.21 23.96 9.65
N LEU A 70 7.40 22.66 9.35
CA LEU A 70 6.86 21.58 10.17
C LEU A 70 7.49 21.56 11.57
N THR A 71 8.82 21.67 11.65
CA THR A 71 9.57 21.62 12.92
C THR A 71 9.22 22.80 13.82
N GLU A 72 9.00 23.98 13.28
CA GLU A 72 8.54 25.14 14.05
C GLU A 72 7.26 24.83 14.82
N LYS A 73 6.29 24.17 14.17
CA LYS A 73 4.99 23.83 14.75
C LYS A 73 5.05 22.68 15.77
N THR A 74 6.15 21.93 15.84
CA THR A 74 6.39 20.95 16.92
C THR A 74 6.91 21.59 18.20
N ARG A 75 7.34 22.88 18.16
CA ARG A 75 7.84 23.59 19.32
C ARG A 75 6.69 24.01 20.23
N ASN A 76 7.00 24.24 21.50
CA ASN A 76 6.02 24.71 22.50
C ASN A 76 4.74 23.85 22.53
N ALA A 77 4.92 22.55 22.67
CA ALA A 77 3.83 21.56 22.73
C ALA A 77 3.79 20.87 24.12
N PRO A 78 3.56 21.61 25.23
CA PRO A 78 3.62 21.04 26.58
C PRO A 78 2.53 19.99 26.82
N LYS A 79 1.33 20.13 26.27
CA LYS A 79 0.24 19.17 26.42
C LYS A 79 0.53 17.87 25.66
N ALA A 80 1.02 17.96 24.43
CA ALA A 80 1.45 16.80 23.66
C ALA A 80 2.62 16.06 24.33
N ALA A 81 3.57 16.81 24.91
CA ALA A 81 4.69 16.24 25.66
C ALA A 81 4.24 15.54 26.96
N GLU A 82 3.33 16.14 27.71
CA GLU A 82 2.75 15.54 28.91
C GLU A 82 2.02 14.24 28.59
N LEU A 83 1.18 14.27 27.56
CA LEU A 83 0.45 13.09 27.10
C LEU A 83 1.41 11.99 26.63
N ALA A 84 2.45 12.35 25.87
CA ALA A 84 3.45 11.38 25.41
C ALA A 84 4.13 10.65 26.57
N ARG A 85 4.54 11.38 27.65
CA ARG A 85 5.14 10.76 28.83
C ARG A 85 4.17 9.84 29.58
N LYS A 86 2.87 10.19 29.62
CA LYS A 86 1.84 9.32 30.21
C LYS A 86 1.62 8.03 29.40
N LEU A 87 1.58 8.13 28.08
CA LEU A 87 1.34 6.99 27.17
C LEU A 87 2.56 6.09 27.03
N ALA A 88 3.74 6.67 27.09
CA ALA A 88 5.01 6.03 26.76
C ALA A 88 6.10 6.35 27.82
N PRO A 89 5.91 5.88 29.08
CA PRO A 89 6.90 6.10 30.14
C PRO A 89 8.23 5.45 29.78
N GLU A 90 9.32 5.97 30.37
CA GLU A 90 10.70 5.50 30.08
C GLU A 90 10.94 4.03 30.43
N THR A 91 10.13 3.48 31.32
CA THR A 91 10.18 2.06 31.69
C THR A 91 9.72 1.11 30.59
N MET A 92 8.96 1.60 29.59
CA MET A 92 8.56 0.81 28.44
C MET A 92 9.70 0.71 27.42
N ARG A 93 9.72 -0.40 26.67
CA ARG A 93 10.62 -0.56 25.53
C ARG A 93 10.34 0.49 24.46
N ILE A 94 11.37 0.89 23.73
CA ILE A 94 11.26 1.97 22.75
C ILE A 94 10.23 1.69 21.64
N ASP A 95 10.15 0.45 21.17
CA ASP A 95 9.18 0.02 20.17
C ASP A 95 7.72 0.07 20.69
N GLU A 96 7.50 -0.30 21.96
CA GLU A 96 6.21 -0.18 22.63
C GLU A 96 5.81 1.30 22.81
N ARG A 97 6.76 2.17 23.18
CA ARG A 97 6.56 3.62 23.30
C ARG A 97 6.12 4.24 21.98
N ILE A 98 6.83 3.91 20.90
CA ILE A 98 6.49 4.35 19.54
C ILE A 98 5.09 3.88 19.16
N ASN A 99 4.80 2.59 19.40
CA ASN A 99 3.51 2.01 19.06
C ASN A 99 2.36 2.62 19.87
N ALA A 100 2.56 2.90 21.15
CA ALA A 100 1.57 3.54 22.00
C ALA A 100 1.22 4.95 21.48
N ILE A 101 2.24 5.78 21.19
CA ILE A 101 2.05 7.13 20.64
C ILE A 101 1.35 7.08 19.29
N ARG A 102 1.84 6.25 18.35
CA ARG A 102 1.26 6.11 17.02
C ARG A 102 -0.21 5.67 17.09
N THR A 103 -0.49 4.64 17.87
CA THR A 103 -1.85 4.09 18.01
C THR A 103 -2.78 5.12 18.62
N TRP A 104 -2.32 5.85 19.64
CA TRP A 104 -3.12 6.91 20.24
C TRP A 104 -3.48 7.99 19.21
N VAL A 105 -2.51 8.51 18.45
CA VAL A 105 -2.77 9.52 17.41
C VAL A 105 -3.69 8.98 16.32
N ALA A 106 -3.49 7.73 15.88
CA ALA A 106 -4.32 7.11 14.86
C ALA A 106 -5.79 6.96 15.30
N ARG A 107 -6.03 6.72 16.59
CA ARG A 107 -7.36 6.54 17.18
C ARG A 107 -8.08 7.87 17.48
N HIS A 108 -7.35 8.86 17.99
CA HIS A 108 -7.96 10.06 18.58
C HIS A 108 -7.88 11.29 17.67
N ILE A 109 -7.00 11.31 16.68
CA ILE A 109 -6.86 12.43 15.76
C ILE A 109 -7.39 12.03 14.39
N ARG A 110 -8.64 12.46 14.11
CA ARG A 110 -9.29 12.15 12.84
C ARG A 110 -8.55 12.84 11.67
N PRO A 111 -8.19 12.11 10.61
CA PRO A 111 -7.65 12.72 9.41
C PRO A 111 -8.74 13.57 8.73
N ALA A 112 -8.46 14.85 8.55
CA ALA A 112 -9.37 15.81 7.92
C ALA A 112 -8.56 16.98 7.37
N GLY A 113 -8.94 17.48 6.21
CA GLY A 113 -8.29 18.61 5.56
C GLY A 113 -7.81 18.28 4.14
N PRO A 114 -7.28 19.28 3.44
CA PRO A 114 -6.78 19.14 2.09
C PRO A 114 -5.43 18.41 2.03
N ALA A 115 -4.98 18.08 0.82
CA ALA A 115 -3.68 17.50 0.59
C ALA A 115 -2.56 18.54 0.85
N LEU A 116 -1.36 18.04 1.18
CA LEU A 116 -0.19 18.88 1.50
C LEU A 116 0.13 19.91 0.40
N ASN A 117 -0.02 19.54 -0.86
CA ASN A 117 0.26 20.43 -2.00
C ASN A 117 -0.85 21.45 -2.30
N GLU A 118 -1.96 21.37 -1.60
CA GLU A 118 -3.10 22.31 -1.69
C GLU A 118 -3.08 23.36 -0.59
N LEU A 119 -2.18 23.23 0.41
CA LEU A 119 -2.08 24.09 1.58
C LEU A 119 -0.89 25.05 1.51
N PRO A 120 -1.07 26.34 1.90
CA PRO A 120 0.05 27.17 2.23
C PRO A 120 0.67 26.70 3.57
N TRP A 121 1.99 26.67 3.65
CA TRP A 121 2.67 26.19 4.87
C TRP A 121 2.42 27.04 6.12
N SER A 122 1.96 28.27 5.94
CA SER A 122 1.48 29.14 7.03
C SER A 122 0.23 28.61 7.73
N ALA A 123 -0.53 27.72 7.06
CA ALA A 123 -1.74 27.11 7.61
C ALA A 123 -1.46 25.90 8.52
N PHE A 124 -0.21 25.43 8.63
CA PHE A 124 0.12 24.31 9.53
C PHE A 124 -0.23 24.60 10.97
N THR A 125 -0.90 23.67 11.60
CA THR A 125 -1.44 23.79 12.96
C THR A 125 -0.38 23.37 14.01
N PRO A 126 -0.16 24.13 15.09
CA PRO A 126 0.70 23.70 16.19
C PRO A 126 0.23 22.39 16.83
N ALA A 127 1.17 21.57 17.33
CA ALA A 127 0.88 20.24 17.87
C ALA A 127 -0.20 20.24 18.97
N ASP A 128 -0.15 21.16 19.94
CA ASP A 128 -1.14 21.21 21.02
C ASP A 128 -2.53 21.63 20.56
N VAL A 129 -2.63 22.39 19.46
CA VAL A 129 -3.91 22.78 18.85
C VAL A 129 -4.52 21.57 18.15
N THR A 130 -3.74 20.83 17.36
CA THR A 130 -4.17 19.56 16.75
C THR A 130 -4.62 18.54 17.80
N LEU A 131 -3.87 18.44 18.91
CA LEU A 131 -4.23 17.58 20.03
C LEU A 131 -5.60 17.95 20.63
N GLN A 132 -5.88 19.24 20.79
CA GLN A 132 -7.12 19.72 21.40
C GLN A 132 -8.32 19.60 20.44
N SER A 133 -8.12 19.85 19.15
CA SER A 133 -9.18 19.78 18.15
C SER A 133 -9.61 18.35 17.82
N GLY A 134 -8.73 17.37 18.02
CA GLY A 134 -9.00 15.97 17.70
C GLY A 134 -9.05 15.65 16.21
N TYR A 135 -8.64 16.57 15.35
CA TYR A 135 -8.54 16.37 13.91
C TYR A 135 -7.40 17.19 13.31
N GLY A 136 -6.96 16.84 12.12
CA GLY A 136 -5.96 17.56 11.36
C GLY A 136 -5.66 16.87 10.04
N ASP A 137 -5.02 17.61 9.15
CA ASP A 137 -4.50 17.03 7.91
C ASP A 137 -3.23 16.18 8.15
N SER A 138 -2.62 15.69 7.09
CA SER A 138 -1.44 14.84 7.23
C SER A 138 -0.23 15.58 7.83
N ALA A 139 -0.08 16.89 7.57
CA ALA A 139 1.00 17.69 8.13
C ALA A 139 0.76 17.97 9.62
N ASP A 140 -0.45 18.36 10.00
CA ASP A 140 -0.83 18.60 11.40
C ASP A 140 -0.64 17.37 12.28
N ARG A 141 -1.09 16.20 11.77
CA ARG A 141 -0.90 14.92 12.46
C ARG A 141 0.57 14.51 12.56
N ALA A 142 1.37 14.77 11.52
CA ALA A 142 2.82 14.51 11.53
C ALA A 142 3.52 15.45 12.54
N ILE A 143 3.12 16.72 12.64
CA ILE A 143 3.60 17.69 13.62
C ILE A 143 3.31 17.20 15.04
N LEU A 144 2.10 16.78 15.33
CA LEU A 144 1.73 16.22 16.63
C LEU A 144 2.54 14.96 16.96
N LEU A 145 2.63 14.01 16.03
CA LEU A 145 3.45 12.79 16.17
C LEU A 145 4.92 13.16 16.48
N GLY A 146 5.50 14.09 15.71
CA GLY A 146 6.88 14.55 15.91
C GLY A 146 7.10 15.15 17.29
N ALA A 147 6.18 15.99 17.78
CA ALA A 147 6.25 16.58 19.11
C ALA A 147 6.18 15.50 20.22
N MET A 148 5.26 14.54 20.09
CA MET A 148 5.11 13.44 21.05
C MET A 148 6.31 12.48 21.04
N LEU A 149 6.82 12.11 19.86
CA LEU A 149 8.00 11.25 19.73
C LEU A 149 9.24 11.90 20.32
N LYS A 150 9.44 13.20 20.05
CA LYS A 150 10.53 13.97 20.66
C LYS A 150 10.46 13.97 22.19
N ALA A 151 9.27 14.17 22.75
CA ALA A 151 9.05 14.15 24.20
C ALA A 151 9.30 12.74 24.79
N ALA A 152 9.12 11.70 23.99
CA ALA A 152 9.44 10.32 24.34
C ALA A 152 10.91 9.92 24.03
N GLY A 153 11.78 10.86 23.62
CA GLY A 153 13.19 10.58 23.32
C GLY A 153 13.43 9.78 22.05
N VAL A 154 12.50 9.82 21.09
CA VAL A 154 12.58 9.11 19.81
C VAL A 154 13.02 10.07 18.71
N ASP A 155 14.12 9.72 18.02
CA ASP A 155 14.57 10.45 16.84
C ASP A 155 13.66 10.20 15.64
N TYR A 156 13.35 11.26 14.90
CA TYR A 156 12.46 11.18 13.74
C TYR A 156 12.87 12.19 12.65
N ARG A 157 12.38 11.95 11.44
CA ARG A 157 12.52 12.86 10.28
C ARG A 157 11.17 12.98 9.58
N PHE A 158 10.93 14.12 8.94
CA PHE A 158 9.77 14.28 8.06
C PHE A 158 10.10 13.84 6.64
N VAL A 159 9.14 13.17 6.02
CA VAL A 159 9.16 12.73 4.62
C VAL A 159 7.88 13.21 3.95
N ALA A 160 7.99 13.96 2.86
CA ALA A 160 6.84 14.26 2.03
C ALA A 160 6.59 13.09 1.08
N ALA A 161 5.35 12.63 0.95
CA ALA A 161 5.00 11.45 0.21
C ALA A 161 3.91 11.70 -0.83
N THR A 162 3.95 10.92 -1.91
CA THR A 162 2.93 10.89 -2.95
C THR A 162 2.12 9.61 -2.84
N GLU A 163 1.10 9.48 -3.69
CA GLU A 163 0.42 8.21 -3.94
C GLU A 163 0.97 7.49 -5.19
N LEU A 164 1.97 8.07 -5.85
CA LEU A 164 2.58 7.51 -7.05
C LEU A 164 3.66 6.50 -6.69
N GLY A 165 3.64 5.34 -7.35
CA GLY A 165 4.68 4.33 -7.20
C GLY A 165 6.04 4.82 -7.74
N TYR A 166 7.11 4.36 -7.11
CA TYR A 166 8.49 4.69 -7.48
C TYR A 166 8.91 3.88 -8.72
N ALA A 167 8.71 4.47 -9.90
CA ALA A 167 9.07 3.88 -11.17
C ALA A 167 9.88 4.88 -12.02
N ALA A 168 10.69 4.39 -12.95
CA ALA A 168 11.51 5.25 -13.81
C ALA A 168 10.65 6.25 -14.61
N ALA A 169 9.46 5.84 -15.06
CA ALA A 169 8.51 6.71 -15.76
C ALA A 169 8.03 7.88 -14.90
N ALA A 170 7.90 7.69 -13.58
CA ALA A 170 7.48 8.73 -12.64
C ALA A 170 8.67 9.58 -12.16
N THR A 171 9.80 8.95 -11.84
CA THR A 171 10.92 9.64 -11.17
C THR A 171 11.79 10.45 -12.13
N ARG A 172 12.03 10.00 -13.36
CA ARG A 172 12.89 10.73 -14.33
C ARG A 172 12.41 12.16 -14.63
N PRO A 173 11.11 12.41 -14.95
CA PRO A 173 10.61 13.76 -15.15
C PRO A 173 10.77 14.63 -13.91
N LEU A 174 10.49 14.09 -12.72
CA LEU A 174 10.59 14.79 -11.44
C LEU A 174 12.04 15.19 -11.10
N MET A 175 13.01 14.35 -11.44
CA MET A 175 14.43 14.67 -11.23
C MET A 175 14.91 15.78 -12.17
N ARG A 176 14.36 15.87 -13.38
CA ARG A 176 14.71 16.91 -14.38
C ARG A 176 14.08 18.25 -14.04
N ALA A 177 12.79 18.26 -13.69
CA ALA A 177 12.03 19.44 -13.31
C ALA A 177 11.23 19.14 -12.03
N PRO A 178 11.74 19.53 -10.85
CA PRO A 178 11.07 19.31 -9.60
C PRO A 178 9.65 19.87 -9.58
N GLN A 179 8.70 19.07 -9.08
CA GLN A 179 7.29 19.43 -8.95
C GLN A 179 6.83 19.18 -7.51
N ASN A 180 5.92 20.00 -7.03
CA ASN A 180 5.24 19.75 -5.76
C ASN A 180 4.02 18.83 -5.99
N ILE A 181 4.29 17.53 -5.99
CA ILE A 181 3.28 16.47 -6.15
C ILE A 181 3.02 15.71 -4.84
N PHE A 182 3.58 16.17 -3.75
CA PHE A 182 3.49 15.49 -2.46
C PHE A 182 2.17 15.83 -1.79
N THR A 183 1.39 14.80 -1.49
CA THR A 183 0.02 14.94 -0.95
C THR A 183 -0.05 14.77 0.56
N LYS A 184 1.00 14.21 1.20
CA LYS A 184 1.01 13.94 2.64
C LYS A 184 2.40 14.04 3.25
N VAL A 185 2.42 14.19 4.58
CA VAL A 185 3.65 14.14 5.39
C VAL A 185 3.66 12.85 6.20
N LEU A 186 4.75 12.11 6.11
CA LEU A 186 5.05 10.95 6.95
C LEU A 186 6.12 11.31 7.98
N VAL A 187 6.16 10.54 9.06
CA VAL A 187 7.20 10.60 10.08
C VAL A 187 8.06 9.35 9.94
N TYR A 188 9.31 9.51 9.54
CA TYR A 188 10.28 8.44 9.41
C TYR A 188 11.09 8.28 10.68
N LEU A 189 11.28 7.06 11.12
CA LEU A 189 12.05 6.67 12.30
C LEU A 189 13.35 5.98 11.87
N PRO A 190 14.52 6.66 11.85
CA PRO A 190 15.78 6.10 11.37
C PRO A 190 16.20 4.83 12.13
N GLY A 191 16.03 4.83 13.46
CA GLY A 191 16.40 3.68 14.31
C GLY A 191 15.51 2.43 14.11
N PHE A 192 14.38 2.56 13.41
CA PHE A 192 13.39 1.49 13.19
C PHE A 192 13.11 1.22 11.72
N ASP A 193 13.71 1.98 10.82
CA ASP A 193 13.43 1.95 9.38
C ASP A 193 11.92 1.87 9.08
N SER A 194 11.15 2.77 9.69
CA SER A 194 9.68 2.73 9.67
C SER A 194 9.10 4.11 9.40
N HIS A 195 8.00 4.12 8.65
CA HIS A 195 7.20 5.32 8.39
C HIS A 195 5.91 5.28 9.23
N LEU A 196 5.52 6.41 9.76
CA LEU A 196 4.28 6.60 10.53
C LEU A 196 3.40 7.66 9.86
N ASN A 197 2.15 7.76 10.30
CA ASN A 197 1.14 8.73 9.90
C ASN A 197 0.29 8.38 8.66
N ASP A 198 0.43 7.19 8.12
CA ASP A 198 -0.37 6.75 6.95
C ASP A 198 -1.16 5.46 7.20
N THR A 199 -1.10 4.91 8.41
CA THR A 199 -1.82 3.69 8.81
C THR A 199 -2.75 3.96 10.00
N GLY A 200 -3.80 3.14 10.12
CA GLY A 200 -4.74 3.19 11.24
C GLY A 200 -4.23 2.51 12.51
N GLU A 201 -5.01 2.57 13.57
CA GLU A 201 -4.68 2.01 14.88
C GLU A 201 -4.49 0.49 14.88
N TYR A 202 -5.16 -0.21 13.98
CA TYR A 202 -5.09 -1.67 13.83
C TYR A 202 -3.87 -2.16 13.04
N ALA A 203 -3.05 -1.25 12.51
CA ALA A 203 -1.85 -1.63 11.77
C ALA A 203 -0.72 -2.10 12.69
N SER A 204 0.13 -2.98 12.20
CA SER A 204 1.39 -3.33 12.86
C SER A 204 2.39 -2.17 12.76
N LEU A 205 3.23 -1.99 13.79
CA LEU A 205 4.34 -1.04 13.72
C LEU A 205 5.32 -1.45 12.61
N GLY A 206 5.62 -0.51 11.71
CA GLY A 206 6.48 -0.74 10.56
C GLY A 206 5.73 -0.97 9.25
N SER A 207 4.39 -1.16 9.29
CA SER A 207 3.56 -1.15 8.09
C SER A 207 3.36 0.28 7.58
N THR A 208 3.19 0.44 6.28
CA THR A 208 2.90 1.72 5.63
C THR A 208 1.85 1.52 4.53
N ALA A 209 0.93 2.47 4.39
CA ALA A 209 0.00 2.52 3.27
C ALA A 209 0.64 3.12 2.00
N SER A 210 1.85 3.65 2.14
CA SER A 210 2.61 4.29 1.05
C SER A 210 3.71 3.38 0.51
N GLU A 211 3.59 2.06 0.69
CA GLU A 211 4.57 1.08 0.18
C GLU A 211 4.81 1.28 -1.32
N GLU A 212 6.09 1.29 -1.72
CA GLU A 212 6.57 1.56 -3.09
C GLU A 212 6.22 2.97 -3.63
N ALA A 213 5.67 3.88 -2.82
CA ALA A 213 5.41 5.25 -3.26
C ALA A 213 6.70 6.10 -3.33
N ILE A 214 6.62 7.19 -4.10
CA ILE A 214 7.67 8.21 -4.14
C ILE A 214 7.59 9.03 -2.85
N GLY A 215 8.68 9.05 -2.10
CA GLY A 215 8.93 9.95 -1.00
C GLY A 215 9.99 10.98 -1.34
N LEU A 216 9.96 12.10 -0.63
CA LEU A 216 11.02 13.10 -0.58
C LEU A 216 11.55 13.19 0.86
N SER A 217 12.79 12.79 1.08
CA SER A 217 13.47 13.08 2.34
C SER A 217 13.65 14.59 2.49
N LEU A 218 13.04 15.17 3.51
CA LEU A 218 13.11 16.62 3.70
C LEU A 218 14.48 17.09 4.20
N ASP A 219 15.26 16.19 4.81
CA ASP A 219 16.62 16.50 5.27
C ASP A 219 17.61 16.58 4.10
N THR A 220 17.51 15.62 3.16
CA THR A 220 18.48 15.49 2.08
C THR A 220 18.01 16.08 0.76
N GLY A 221 16.70 16.31 0.60
CA GLY A 221 16.08 16.72 -0.66
C GLY A 221 16.15 15.64 -1.75
N ARG A 222 16.33 14.37 -1.39
CA ARG A 222 16.40 13.26 -2.34
C ARG A 222 15.07 12.53 -2.43
N LEU A 223 14.69 12.20 -3.66
CA LEU A 223 13.59 11.26 -3.90
C LEU A 223 14.00 9.87 -3.43
N MET A 224 13.06 9.16 -2.81
CA MET A 224 13.23 7.83 -2.25
C MET A 224 12.00 6.97 -2.47
N THR A 225 12.17 5.66 -2.41
CA THR A 225 11.05 4.73 -2.31
C THR A 225 10.66 4.59 -0.85
N ILE A 226 9.39 4.76 -0.53
CA ILE A 226 8.86 4.45 0.80
C ILE A 226 8.71 2.93 0.91
N ARG A 227 9.23 2.37 1.99
CA ARG A 227 9.19 0.91 2.22
C ARG A 227 8.66 0.62 3.61
N PRO A 228 7.93 -0.49 3.78
CA PRO A 228 7.65 -1.02 5.10
C PRO A 228 8.95 -1.54 5.72
N ARG A 229 8.97 -1.67 7.03
CA ARG A 229 10.13 -2.22 7.76
C ARG A 229 10.52 -3.62 7.29
N ARG A 230 9.52 -4.42 6.90
CA ARG A 230 9.72 -5.75 6.31
C ARG A 230 9.41 -5.68 4.83
N LYS A 231 10.37 -5.99 3.99
CA LYS A 231 10.25 -5.94 2.54
C LYS A 231 9.12 -6.86 2.05
N GLY A 232 8.24 -6.33 1.19
CA GLY A 232 7.11 -7.07 0.62
C GLY A 232 6.04 -7.43 1.66
N GLU A 233 5.81 -6.54 2.63
CA GLU A 233 4.98 -6.83 3.80
C GLU A 233 3.49 -6.88 3.49
N SER A 234 2.97 -6.10 2.52
CA SER A 234 1.54 -6.12 2.20
C SER A 234 1.16 -7.38 1.41
N ALA A 235 0.88 -8.46 2.12
CA ALA A 235 0.62 -9.76 1.52
C ALA A 235 -0.47 -10.55 2.25
N THR A 236 -1.15 -11.43 1.48
CA THR A 236 -1.96 -12.52 2.01
C THR A 236 -1.34 -13.83 1.53
N SER A 237 -1.13 -14.78 2.42
CA SER A 237 -0.63 -16.12 2.11
C SER A 237 -1.58 -17.16 2.67
N CYS A 238 -2.16 -17.99 1.81
CA CYS A 238 -3.05 -19.08 2.20
C CYS A 238 -2.51 -20.42 1.71
N ALA A 239 -2.39 -21.37 2.63
CA ALA A 239 -2.09 -22.77 2.34
C ALA A 239 -3.36 -23.59 2.52
N TYR A 240 -3.68 -24.37 1.50
CA TYR A 240 -4.81 -25.29 1.46
C TYR A 240 -4.31 -26.73 1.37
N ARG A 241 -4.79 -27.59 2.26
CA ARG A 241 -4.63 -29.04 2.14
C ARG A 241 -5.97 -29.65 1.81
N ILE A 242 -6.09 -30.24 0.64
CA ILE A 242 -7.32 -30.80 0.08
C ILE A 242 -7.16 -32.32 0.00
N ARG A 243 -7.96 -33.05 0.78
CA ARG A 243 -8.07 -34.50 0.67
C ARG A 243 -9.29 -34.83 -0.15
N LEU A 244 -9.08 -35.14 -1.43
CA LEU A 244 -10.14 -35.49 -2.37
C LEU A 244 -10.47 -36.96 -2.29
N ARG A 245 -11.78 -37.33 -2.34
CA ARG A 245 -12.27 -38.70 -2.36
C ARG A 245 -12.84 -39.04 -3.75
N ALA A 246 -12.91 -40.35 -4.04
CA ALA A 246 -13.37 -40.83 -5.34
C ALA A 246 -14.85 -40.50 -5.64
N ASP A 247 -15.67 -40.25 -4.61
CA ASP A 247 -17.05 -39.81 -4.74
C ASP A 247 -17.20 -38.30 -5.01
N GLY A 248 -16.10 -37.57 -5.18
CA GLY A 248 -16.08 -36.14 -5.39
C GLY A 248 -16.17 -35.29 -4.13
N SER A 249 -16.31 -35.90 -2.95
CA SER A 249 -16.25 -35.16 -1.69
C SER A 249 -14.82 -34.80 -1.31
N ALA A 250 -14.64 -33.74 -0.50
CA ALA A 250 -13.32 -33.34 -0.03
C ALA A 250 -13.33 -32.82 1.40
N GLN A 251 -12.24 -33.07 2.12
CA GLN A 251 -11.90 -32.31 3.31
C GLN A 251 -10.87 -31.24 2.95
N ILE A 252 -11.12 -29.99 3.33
CA ILE A 252 -10.27 -28.85 3.03
C ILE A 252 -9.81 -28.20 4.35
N GLU A 253 -8.50 -28.24 4.60
CA GLU A 253 -7.87 -27.52 5.70
C GLU A 253 -7.23 -26.26 5.12
N ALA A 254 -7.49 -25.10 5.72
CA ALA A 254 -6.95 -23.83 5.27
C ALA A 254 -6.23 -23.11 6.41
N SER A 255 -5.06 -22.56 6.10
CA SER A 255 -4.25 -21.70 6.96
C SER A 255 -3.86 -20.44 6.20
N CYS A 256 -4.47 -19.30 6.56
CA CYS A 256 -4.19 -18.02 5.93
C CYS A 256 -3.43 -17.10 6.89
N SER A 257 -2.39 -16.43 6.38
CA SER A 257 -1.63 -15.41 7.10
C SER A 257 -1.76 -14.07 6.39
N TYR A 258 -1.97 -13.01 7.17
CA TYR A 258 -2.20 -11.66 6.70
C TYR A 258 -1.10 -10.74 7.21
N PHE A 259 -0.52 -9.97 6.28
CA PHE A 259 0.61 -9.07 6.54
C PHE A 259 0.26 -7.65 6.06
N GLY A 260 0.90 -6.62 6.64
CA GLY A 260 0.78 -5.24 6.23
C GLY A 260 -0.66 -4.71 6.21
N LEU A 261 -1.10 -4.14 5.10
CA LEU A 261 -2.46 -3.60 4.96
C LEU A 261 -3.57 -4.68 5.02
N PRO A 262 -3.42 -5.86 4.43
CA PRO A 262 -4.34 -6.98 4.67
C PRO A 262 -4.50 -7.34 6.15
N TYR A 263 -3.41 -7.35 6.93
CA TYR A 263 -3.49 -7.55 8.37
C TYR A 263 -4.30 -6.44 9.04
N GLN A 264 -3.99 -5.18 8.77
CA GLN A 264 -4.73 -4.04 9.34
C GLN A 264 -6.25 -4.16 9.07
N SER A 265 -6.60 -4.49 7.82
CA SER A 265 -8.00 -4.63 7.41
C SER A 265 -8.73 -5.74 8.15
N MET A 266 -8.10 -6.92 8.24
CA MET A 266 -8.68 -8.07 8.92
C MET A 266 -8.69 -7.89 10.44
N HIS A 267 -7.62 -7.31 11.03
CA HIS A 267 -7.56 -7.00 12.45
C HIS A 267 -8.69 -6.05 12.86
N ARG A 268 -8.88 -4.95 12.10
CA ARG A 268 -9.99 -4.04 12.29
C ARG A 268 -11.34 -4.79 12.23
N LYS A 269 -11.53 -5.58 11.16
CA LYS A 269 -12.77 -6.33 10.93
C LYS A 269 -13.11 -7.22 12.13
N PHE A 270 -12.15 -8.03 12.62
CA PHE A 270 -12.38 -8.94 13.74
C PHE A 270 -12.45 -8.25 15.11
N LYS A 271 -11.95 -7.01 15.24
CA LYS A 271 -12.10 -6.22 16.48
C LYS A 271 -13.42 -5.46 16.56
N GLU A 272 -13.98 -5.08 15.42
CA GLU A 272 -15.19 -4.25 15.37
C GLU A 272 -16.47 -5.07 15.13
N MET A 273 -16.37 -6.28 14.55
CA MET A 273 -17.55 -7.11 14.26
C MET A 273 -18.16 -7.74 15.50
N THR A 274 -19.48 -7.85 15.49
CA THR A 274 -20.25 -8.61 16.48
C THR A 274 -20.08 -10.12 16.29
N PRO A 275 -20.42 -10.96 17.28
CA PRO A 275 -20.43 -12.41 17.11
C PRO A 275 -21.26 -12.88 15.91
N ALA A 276 -22.44 -12.30 15.68
CA ALA A 276 -23.31 -12.66 14.55
C ALA A 276 -22.66 -12.31 13.19
N GLU A 277 -22.00 -11.15 13.10
CA GLU A 277 -21.24 -10.78 11.90
C GLU A 277 -20.04 -11.69 11.67
N SER A 278 -19.39 -12.16 12.75
CA SER A 278 -18.32 -13.15 12.65
C SER A 278 -18.84 -14.48 12.11
N ASP A 279 -19.97 -14.96 12.59
CA ASP A 279 -20.60 -16.18 12.09
C ASP A 279 -20.97 -16.03 10.61
N GLN A 280 -21.60 -14.92 10.23
CA GLN A 280 -21.91 -14.63 8.82
C GLN A 280 -20.66 -14.52 7.94
N PHE A 281 -19.56 -13.98 8.45
CA PHE A 281 -18.29 -13.94 7.72
C PHE A 281 -17.79 -15.35 7.41
N PHE A 282 -17.82 -16.25 8.39
CA PHE A 282 -17.38 -17.62 8.21
C PHE A 282 -18.33 -18.41 7.29
N GLU A 283 -19.64 -18.24 7.42
CA GLU A 283 -20.61 -18.82 6.49
C GLU A 283 -20.34 -18.37 5.04
N SER A 284 -20.12 -17.08 4.84
CA SER A 284 -19.79 -16.53 3.52
C SER A 284 -18.45 -17.06 2.97
N LEU A 285 -17.48 -17.29 3.85
CA LEU A 285 -16.18 -17.86 3.49
C LEU A 285 -16.32 -19.32 3.02
N ALA A 286 -17.11 -20.14 3.72
CA ALA A 286 -17.40 -21.50 3.36
C ALA A 286 -18.20 -21.58 2.03
N ALA A 287 -19.26 -20.76 1.92
CA ALA A 287 -20.10 -20.68 0.73
C ALA A 287 -19.31 -20.22 -0.52
N GLY A 288 -18.26 -19.40 -0.33
CA GLY A 288 -17.33 -18.99 -1.39
C GLY A 288 -16.47 -20.13 -1.94
N ILE A 289 -16.36 -21.25 -1.20
CA ILE A 289 -15.69 -22.48 -1.64
C ILE A 289 -16.71 -23.45 -2.25
N SER A 290 -17.81 -23.70 -1.54
CA SER A 290 -18.96 -24.46 -2.01
C SER A 290 -20.19 -24.11 -1.16
N GLN A 291 -21.36 -24.04 -1.80
CA GLN A 291 -22.63 -23.78 -1.10
C GLN A 291 -22.99 -24.89 -0.07
N GLU A 292 -22.44 -26.09 -0.27
CA GLU A 292 -22.65 -27.25 0.60
C GLU A 292 -21.53 -27.47 1.62
N ALA A 293 -20.55 -26.55 1.66
CA ALA A 293 -19.42 -26.66 2.58
C ALA A 293 -19.87 -26.50 4.04
N GLN A 294 -19.43 -27.40 4.90
CA GLN A 294 -19.71 -27.39 6.33
C GLN A 294 -18.41 -27.35 7.12
N TYR A 295 -18.38 -26.54 8.17
CA TYR A 295 -17.23 -26.49 9.08
C TYR A 295 -17.08 -27.78 9.89
N LYS A 296 -15.87 -28.34 9.89
CA LYS A 296 -15.47 -29.38 10.80
C LYS A 296 -14.73 -28.74 11.99
N GLY A 297 -15.49 -28.49 13.06
CA GLY A 297 -15.00 -27.72 14.20
C GLY A 297 -15.16 -26.20 14.00
N LYS A 298 -14.77 -25.44 15.02
CA LYS A 298 -14.91 -23.97 15.00
C LYS A 298 -13.75 -23.32 14.24
N PRO A 299 -14.01 -22.44 13.27
CA PRO A 299 -12.96 -21.68 12.63
C PRO A 299 -12.29 -20.72 13.63
N VAL A 300 -11.01 -20.44 13.43
CA VAL A 300 -10.19 -19.61 14.33
C VAL A 300 -9.65 -18.39 13.59
N ALA A 301 -9.94 -17.22 14.14
CA ALA A 301 -9.35 -15.95 13.72
C ALA A 301 -8.44 -15.42 14.84
N ALA A 302 -7.16 -15.28 14.59
CA ALA A 302 -6.15 -14.82 15.54
C ALA A 302 -5.46 -13.57 14.98
N PHE A 303 -5.97 -12.39 15.35
CA PHE A 303 -5.47 -11.09 14.90
C PHE A 303 -4.91 -10.22 16.03
N ASP A 304 -4.87 -10.71 17.27
CA ASP A 304 -4.21 -10.00 18.39
C ASP A 304 -2.69 -9.99 18.26
N GLY A 305 -2.13 -10.92 17.49
CA GLY A 305 -0.71 -11.01 17.15
C GLY A 305 -0.45 -10.68 15.68
N TYR A 306 0.82 -10.42 15.34
CA TYR A 306 1.28 -10.21 13.97
C TYR A 306 2.23 -11.32 13.52
N PRO A 307 2.05 -11.91 12.34
CA PRO A 307 0.96 -11.71 11.39
C PRO A 307 -0.38 -12.22 11.91
N GLY A 308 -1.49 -11.65 11.39
CA GLY A 308 -2.82 -12.16 11.65
C GLY A 308 -3.04 -13.51 10.97
N LYS A 309 -3.81 -14.39 11.59
CA LYS A 309 -4.01 -15.75 11.09
C LYS A 309 -5.48 -16.15 11.09
N LEU A 310 -5.84 -16.94 10.11
CA LEU A 310 -7.16 -17.54 9.96
C LEU A 310 -6.99 -19.03 9.67
N TYR A 311 -7.66 -19.87 10.45
CA TYR A 311 -7.63 -21.34 10.28
C TYR A 311 -9.04 -21.88 10.23
N PHE A 312 -9.29 -22.82 9.33
CA PHE A 312 -10.55 -23.54 9.26
C PHE A 312 -10.41 -24.89 8.56
N THR A 313 -11.34 -25.78 8.86
CA THR A 313 -11.49 -27.06 8.16
C THR A 313 -12.92 -27.18 7.66
N LEU A 314 -13.09 -27.58 6.41
CA LEU A 314 -14.38 -27.81 5.78
C LEU A 314 -14.50 -29.26 5.33
N GLU A 315 -15.70 -29.83 5.47
CA GLU A 315 -16.17 -31.00 4.71
C GLU A 315 -17.07 -30.50 3.58
N VAL A 316 -16.78 -30.93 2.36
CA VAL A 316 -17.49 -30.50 1.15
C VAL A 316 -17.98 -31.71 0.38
N PRO A 317 -19.28 -32.04 0.46
CA PRO A 317 -19.81 -33.28 -0.15
C PRO A 317 -19.62 -33.41 -1.65
N HIS A 318 -19.82 -32.30 -2.39
CA HIS A 318 -19.69 -32.26 -3.86
C HIS A 318 -18.63 -31.19 -4.26
N PHE A 319 -17.39 -31.36 -3.78
CA PHE A 319 -16.30 -30.47 -4.15
C PHE A 319 -15.85 -30.66 -5.60
N ALA A 320 -15.79 -31.91 -6.06
CA ALA A 320 -15.50 -32.26 -7.44
C ALA A 320 -16.72 -32.82 -8.14
N MET A 321 -16.91 -32.43 -9.38
CA MET A 321 -17.86 -33.06 -10.30
C MET A 321 -17.25 -34.37 -10.77
N VAL A 322 -17.96 -35.46 -10.57
CA VAL A 322 -17.59 -36.80 -11.06
C VAL A 322 -18.20 -37.00 -12.44
N SER A 323 -17.37 -37.27 -13.45
CA SER A 323 -17.80 -37.56 -14.83
C SER A 323 -17.00 -38.72 -15.40
N GLY A 324 -17.56 -39.94 -15.36
CA GLY A 324 -16.85 -41.15 -15.68
C GLY A 324 -15.60 -41.33 -14.83
N ASP A 325 -14.44 -41.44 -15.47
CA ASP A 325 -13.14 -41.58 -14.79
C ASP A 325 -12.47 -40.24 -14.41
N TYR A 326 -13.20 -39.11 -14.52
CA TYR A 326 -12.68 -37.79 -14.26
C TYR A 326 -13.30 -37.17 -13.01
N LEU A 327 -12.43 -36.49 -12.22
CA LEU A 327 -12.82 -35.57 -11.16
C LEU A 327 -12.43 -34.15 -11.57
N GLN A 328 -13.42 -33.27 -11.69
CA GLN A 328 -13.20 -31.85 -12.04
C GLN A 328 -13.59 -30.96 -10.88
N PHE A 329 -12.67 -30.07 -10.43
CA PHE A 329 -12.89 -29.14 -9.32
C PHE A 329 -12.18 -27.82 -9.53
N SER A 330 -12.59 -26.81 -8.77
CA SER A 330 -11.97 -25.49 -8.76
C SER A 330 -11.16 -25.30 -7.47
N LEU A 331 -9.99 -24.66 -7.58
CA LEU A 331 -9.15 -24.40 -6.43
C LEU A 331 -9.74 -23.26 -5.57
N PRO A 332 -9.86 -23.43 -4.22
CA PRO A 332 -10.35 -22.39 -3.34
C PRO A 332 -9.51 -21.11 -3.39
N GLY A 333 -10.15 -19.93 -3.29
CA GLY A 333 -9.43 -18.64 -3.27
C GLY A 333 -8.76 -18.24 -4.58
N PHE A 334 -8.76 -19.11 -5.61
CA PHE A 334 -8.22 -18.76 -6.92
C PHE A 334 -9.23 -17.89 -7.67
N SER A 335 -8.81 -16.67 -8.01
CA SER A 335 -9.60 -15.75 -8.83
C SER A 335 -9.02 -15.69 -10.23
N ALA A 336 -9.88 -15.67 -11.23
CA ALA A 336 -9.46 -15.46 -12.62
C ALA A 336 -8.72 -14.10 -12.73
N LEU A 337 -7.71 -14.03 -13.60
CA LEU A 337 -6.92 -12.81 -13.86
C LEU A 337 -7.79 -11.60 -14.19
N SER A 338 -8.89 -11.80 -14.90
CA SER A 338 -9.88 -10.78 -15.23
C SER A 338 -10.48 -10.10 -13.98
N ASN A 339 -10.59 -10.83 -12.86
CA ASN A 339 -11.05 -10.27 -11.59
C ASN A 339 -9.96 -9.48 -10.86
N MET A 340 -8.68 -9.77 -11.11
CA MET A 340 -7.55 -9.06 -10.52
C MET A 340 -7.25 -7.75 -11.26
N VAL A 341 -7.54 -7.70 -12.56
CA VAL A 341 -7.34 -6.52 -13.43
C VAL A 341 -8.70 -6.10 -13.99
N LYS A 342 -9.54 -5.51 -13.15
CA LYS A 342 -10.80 -4.92 -13.62
C LYS A 342 -10.49 -3.66 -14.41
N THR A 343 -10.69 -3.71 -15.72
CA THR A 343 -10.68 -2.54 -16.59
C THR A 343 -12.12 -2.20 -16.97
N ALA A 344 -12.50 -0.92 -16.91
CA ALA A 344 -13.84 -0.49 -17.29
C ALA A 344 -14.12 -0.60 -18.79
N SER A 345 -13.10 -0.91 -19.60
CA SER A 345 -13.19 -1.03 -21.06
C SER A 345 -12.28 -2.14 -21.55
N SER A 346 -12.77 -2.92 -22.53
CA SER A 346 -11.99 -3.91 -23.27
C SER A 346 -10.96 -3.28 -24.21
N THR A 347 -11.12 -1.99 -24.55
CA THR A 347 -10.26 -1.23 -25.48
C THR A 347 -9.62 -0.03 -24.77
N ARG A 348 -8.77 -0.31 -23.78
CA ARG A 348 -8.07 0.73 -23.06
C ARG A 348 -6.99 1.38 -23.93
N ARG A 349 -6.95 2.73 -23.94
CA ARG A 349 -5.96 3.52 -24.69
C ARG A 349 -4.88 4.12 -23.80
N THR A 350 -5.12 4.25 -22.49
CA THR A 350 -4.14 4.79 -21.54
C THR A 350 -3.50 3.69 -20.70
N PRO A 351 -2.27 3.83 -20.23
CA PRO A 351 -1.67 2.89 -19.31
C PRO A 351 -2.52 2.70 -18.04
N LEU A 352 -2.55 1.48 -17.51
CA LEU A 352 -3.17 1.22 -16.21
C LEU A 352 -2.14 1.47 -15.11
N TRP A 353 -2.52 2.30 -14.14
CA TRP A 353 -1.72 2.58 -12.96
C TRP A 353 -2.39 1.98 -11.72
N ARG A 354 -1.64 1.25 -10.94
CA ARG A 354 -2.09 0.73 -9.64
C ARG A 354 -1.11 1.19 -8.56
N ASN A 355 -1.67 1.68 -7.46
CA ASN A 355 -0.88 2.10 -6.31
C ASN A 355 -0.60 0.90 -5.41
N GLY A 356 0.66 0.72 -5.06
CA GLY A 356 1.14 -0.25 -4.10
C GLY A 356 1.19 -1.70 -4.59
N PRO A 357 2.06 -2.49 -4.01
CA PRO A 357 2.13 -3.92 -4.26
C PRO A 357 0.95 -4.62 -3.56
N ALA A 358 0.27 -5.51 -4.28
CA ALA A 358 -0.63 -6.48 -3.71
C ALA A 358 -0.07 -7.87 -4.01
N LYS A 359 0.37 -8.57 -2.98
CA LYS A 359 0.88 -9.93 -3.11
C LYS A 359 -0.11 -10.91 -2.51
N THR A 360 -0.54 -11.89 -3.30
CA THR A 360 -1.30 -13.04 -2.81
C THR A 360 -0.52 -14.29 -3.14
N VAL A 361 -0.28 -15.13 -2.15
CA VAL A 361 0.33 -16.43 -2.30
C VAL A 361 -0.71 -17.47 -1.96
N LEU A 362 -0.97 -18.38 -2.88
CA LEU A 362 -1.87 -19.51 -2.68
C LEU A 362 -1.05 -20.79 -2.90
N GLU A 363 -1.03 -21.64 -1.90
CA GLU A 363 -0.36 -22.92 -1.91
C GLU A 363 -1.42 -24.03 -1.76
N TYR A 364 -1.35 -25.02 -2.62
CA TYR A 364 -2.29 -26.15 -2.59
C TYR A 364 -1.52 -27.46 -2.50
N ARG A 365 -1.86 -28.24 -1.49
CA ARG A 365 -1.49 -29.64 -1.38
C ARG A 365 -2.72 -30.49 -1.56
N ILE A 366 -2.77 -31.26 -2.65
CA ILE A 366 -3.94 -32.05 -3.02
C ILE A 366 -3.58 -33.53 -2.88
N GLU A 367 -4.28 -34.21 -1.98
CA GLU A 367 -4.20 -35.68 -1.81
C GLU A 367 -5.29 -36.29 -2.68
N MET A 368 -4.87 -36.97 -3.76
CA MET A 368 -5.76 -37.61 -4.72
C MET A 368 -6.20 -38.98 -4.24
N PRO A 369 -7.41 -39.46 -4.60
CA PRO A 369 -7.79 -40.88 -4.35
C PRO A 369 -6.93 -41.81 -5.17
N GLY A 370 -6.57 -42.96 -4.61
CA GLY A 370 -5.50 -43.88 -4.95
C GLY A 370 -5.14 -44.19 -6.41
N ASN A 371 -6.09 -44.12 -7.36
CA ASN A 371 -5.84 -44.44 -8.80
C ASN A 371 -5.95 -43.21 -9.71
N PHE A 372 -6.17 -42.02 -9.17
CA PHE A 372 -6.31 -40.81 -9.97
C PHE A 372 -4.97 -40.11 -10.14
N VAL A 373 -4.71 -39.68 -11.38
CA VAL A 373 -3.55 -38.89 -11.75
C VAL A 373 -3.99 -37.52 -12.27
N PRO A 374 -3.29 -36.44 -11.96
CA PRO A 374 -3.63 -35.13 -12.48
C PRO A 374 -3.40 -35.07 -14.00
N VAL A 375 -4.38 -34.56 -14.74
CA VAL A 375 -4.29 -34.35 -16.19
C VAL A 375 -4.47 -32.89 -16.55
N GLY A 376 -3.89 -32.46 -17.67
CA GLY A 376 -4.04 -31.09 -18.17
C GLY A 376 -3.40 -30.02 -17.31
N LEU A 377 -2.42 -30.41 -16.51
CA LEU A 377 -1.67 -29.50 -15.65
C LEU A 377 -0.89 -28.50 -16.48
N GLY A 378 -1.12 -27.65 -17.26
CA GLY A 378 -0.32 -26.63 -17.97
C GLY A 378 1.18 -26.60 -17.59
N PRO A 379 1.95 -25.63 -18.01
CA PRO A 379 3.39 -25.58 -17.76
C PRO A 379 3.70 -25.44 -16.25
N GLU A 380 4.81 -26.04 -15.81
CA GLU A 380 5.29 -25.99 -14.41
C GLU A 380 5.49 -24.56 -13.91
N ARG A 381 5.88 -23.65 -14.78
CA ARG A 381 6.05 -22.25 -14.50
C ARG A 381 5.35 -21.40 -15.52
N PHE A 382 4.54 -20.46 -15.06
CA PHE A 382 3.82 -19.52 -15.92
C PHE A 382 3.94 -18.10 -15.37
N GLU A 383 4.53 -17.21 -16.15
CA GLU A 383 4.62 -15.78 -15.85
C GLU A 383 3.79 -14.99 -16.86
N LEU A 384 2.91 -14.12 -16.34
CA LEU A 384 2.18 -13.16 -17.14
C LEU A 384 2.65 -11.76 -16.82
N GLY A 385 3.06 -11.05 -17.86
CA GLY A 385 3.48 -9.66 -17.76
C GLY A 385 4.98 -9.44 -17.85
N ARG A 386 5.39 -8.19 -17.77
CA ARG A 386 6.81 -7.81 -17.73
C ARG A 386 7.31 -7.93 -16.28
N PRO A 387 8.63 -8.14 -16.06
CA PRO A 387 9.21 -8.10 -14.71
C PRO A 387 8.76 -6.84 -13.95
N GLY A 388 8.16 -7.02 -12.78
CA GLY A 388 7.61 -5.92 -11.96
C GLY A 388 6.14 -5.58 -12.19
N THR A 389 5.43 -6.30 -13.09
CA THR A 389 3.97 -6.22 -13.23
C THR A 389 3.27 -7.38 -12.50
N ALA A 390 2.32 -8.07 -13.03
CA ALA A 390 1.74 -9.23 -12.37
C ALA A 390 2.44 -10.51 -12.85
N ALA A 391 2.90 -11.35 -11.93
CA ALA A 391 3.46 -12.65 -12.25
C ALA A 391 2.70 -13.75 -11.51
N PHE A 392 2.39 -14.84 -12.21
CA PHE A 392 1.86 -16.05 -11.65
C PHE A 392 2.93 -17.12 -11.73
N TYR A 393 3.21 -17.74 -10.59
CA TYR A 393 4.08 -18.89 -10.52
C TYR A 393 3.22 -20.09 -10.17
N ARG A 394 3.37 -21.15 -10.92
CA ARG A 394 2.84 -22.46 -10.60
C ARG A 394 4.01 -23.42 -10.50
N HIS A 395 4.10 -24.10 -9.39
CA HIS A 395 5.03 -25.19 -9.17
C HIS A 395 4.21 -26.42 -8.80
N VAL A 396 4.47 -27.55 -9.43
CA VAL A 396 3.83 -28.82 -9.13
C VAL A 396 4.93 -29.78 -8.76
N GLU A 397 4.92 -30.26 -7.52
CA GLU A 397 5.74 -31.36 -7.05
C GLU A 397 4.83 -32.57 -6.87
N GLU A 398 5.17 -33.70 -7.48
CA GLU A 398 4.58 -34.97 -7.12
C GLU A 398 5.18 -35.39 -5.77
N ALA A 399 4.31 -35.58 -4.77
CA ALA A 399 4.74 -36.13 -3.50
C ALA A 399 5.07 -37.61 -3.72
N SER A 400 6.34 -37.97 -3.54
CA SER A 400 6.82 -39.37 -3.54
C SER A 400 6.20 -40.18 -2.43
#